data_f3696fd2e99595577cfb2834a420500a
#
_entry.id   f3696fd2e99595577cfb2834a420500a
#
_cell.length_a   1.000
_cell.length_b   1.000
_cell.length_c   1.000
_cell.angle_alpha   90.00
_cell.angle_beta   90.00
_cell.angle_gamma   90.00
#
_symmetry.space_group_name_H-M   'P 1'
#
loop_
_entity.id
_entity.type
_entity.pdbx_description
1 polymer ?
#
loop_
_entity_poly.entity_id
_entity_poly.type
_entity_poly.pdbx_seq_one_letter_code
_entity_poly.pdbx_strand_id
1 'polypeptide(L)'
;GHMYTLADSTFRVNKCIMNLPKKTDINFVDNMIIEQKFGQLSTGEWVLMEDDMLCELSYLKKILGSFQVRRTTRYSDFGFDEIPAKIFKKKGDEIKDVNAMMRDDSFWKEYRPTELTKSEDNMGQFVDNLAKIKGFKYIIFVAKAFIENFVETGVKGRPSKVDIGPINTMISSNYIDGLRLRASAQTTANLNPHLFLRGYYAYGFKDEKSKYKAEVEYSFNKKEYLPREYPINSLTLSYSYDNMLPSDKFMGTDKDNVFTSFKVTSVDQYNYERTASVKYELEKESGLKTTFMLKHTNLEACGKLFYRTMAQENQLQQDLASGALTGTEWVHSPYNTKDFSLAEATLAFRYAPGETFINTKQRRLPVNLDAPVFTLQHTLGLKGILGSDYTYNMTEMSLYKRWWLSSWGNIDTCVKGGIQWNKVPFPLLIMPAANLSYIL
;
A
#
# COMPACT_ATOMS: atom_id res chain seq x y z
N GLY A 1 -12.97 9.35 36.54
CA GLY A 1 -11.52 9.49 36.84
C GLY A 1 -11.33 10.06 38.25
N HIS A 2 -10.14 9.87 38.76
CA HIS A 2 -9.72 10.37 40.06
C HIS A 2 -8.42 11.13 39.93
N MET A 3 -8.32 12.27 40.61
CA MET A 3 -7.13 13.07 40.68
C MET A 3 -6.73 13.25 42.14
N TYR A 4 -5.50 12.97 42.46
CA TYR A 4 -4.92 13.09 43.78
C TYR A 4 -3.91 14.22 43.77
N THR A 5 -4.05 15.15 44.71
CA THR A 5 -3.13 16.27 44.85
C THR A 5 -2.36 16.17 46.18
N LEU A 6 -1.24 16.83 46.26
CA LEU A 6 -0.50 16.98 47.53
C LEU A 6 -1.35 17.81 48.49
N ALA A 7 -1.33 17.46 49.77
CA ALA A 7 -2.02 18.19 50.84
C ALA A 7 -1.19 19.41 51.34
N ASP A 8 -0.22 19.86 50.58
CA ASP A 8 0.54 21.04 50.83
C ASP A 8 -0.07 22.31 50.22
N SER A 9 0.54 23.46 50.36
CA SER A 9 0.11 24.73 49.79
C SER A 9 0.18 24.80 48.28
N THR A 10 0.83 23.82 47.61
CA THR A 10 0.99 23.80 46.15
C THR A 10 -0.14 23.09 45.41
N PHE A 11 -0.84 22.17 46.06
CA PHE A 11 -1.90 21.32 45.47
C PHE A 11 -1.48 20.64 44.16
N ARG A 12 -0.20 20.33 43.98
CA ARG A 12 0.31 19.69 42.76
C ARG A 12 -0.28 18.30 42.61
N VAL A 13 -0.61 17.94 41.37
CA VAL A 13 -1.14 16.61 41.05
C VAL A 13 -0.07 15.56 41.28
N ASN A 14 -0.30 14.63 42.21
CA ASN A 14 0.60 13.51 42.49
C ASN A 14 0.23 12.28 41.66
N LYS A 15 -1.07 12.05 41.49
CA LYS A 15 -1.57 10.88 40.74
C LYS A 15 -2.87 11.24 40.02
N CYS A 16 -3.01 10.76 38.80
CA CYS A 16 -4.23 10.87 38.02
C CYS A 16 -4.65 9.48 37.52
N ILE A 17 -5.89 9.11 37.74
CA ILE A 17 -6.49 7.87 37.20
C ILE A 17 -7.63 8.28 36.28
N MET A 18 -7.50 7.96 35.01
CA MET A 18 -8.50 8.18 33.98
C MET A 18 -9.11 6.83 33.59
N ASN A 19 -10.43 6.75 33.58
CA ASN A 19 -11.15 5.57 33.11
C ASN A 19 -12.04 5.97 31.94
N LEU A 20 -11.84 5.33 30.81
CA LEU A 20 -12.62 5.48 29.59
C LEU A 20 -13.47 4.19 29.42
N PRO A 21 -14.74 4.20 29.86
CA PRO A 21 -15.59 3.04 29.73
C PRO A 21 -16.09 2.85 28.31
N LYS A 22 -16.65 1.69 27.99
CA LYS A 22 -17.20 1.33 26.68
C LYS A 22 -18.14 2.37 26.06
N LYS A 23 -18.82 3.16 26.88
CA LYS A 23 -19.73 4.25 26.44
C LYS A 23 -19.00 5.41 25.71
N THR A 24 -17.66 5.46 25.72
CA THR A 24 -16.86 6.47 25.00
C THR A 24 -16.75 6.18 23.50
N ASP A 25 -17.32 5.08 23.02
CA ASP A 25 -17.45 4.72 21.61
C ASP A 25 -16.10 4.62 20.84
N ILE A 26 -15.05 4.19 21.55
CA ILE A 26 -13.80 3.84 20.92
C ILE A 26 -13.93 2.43 20.34
N ASN A 27 -13.77 2.31 19.02
CA ASN A 27 -13.91 1.03 18.33
C ASN A 27 -12.99 -0.04 18.94
N PHE A 28 -13.57 -1.21 19.23
CA PHE A 28 -12.89 -2.40 19.76
C PHE A 28 -12.39 -2.31 21.20
N VAL A 29 -12.55 -1.18 21.90
CA VAL A 29 -12.13 -1.00 23.28
C VAL A 29 -13.34 -1.14 24.21
N ASP A 30 -13.31 -2.13 25.11
CA ASP A 30 -14.33 -2.31 26.14
C ASP A 30 -14.07 -1.44 27.36
N ASN A 31 -12.80 -1.28 27.73
CA ASN A 31 -12.39 -0.47 28.87
C ASN A 31 -10.93 0.00 28.66
N MET A 32 -10.61 1.21 29.12
CA MET A 32 -9.26 1.72 29.15
C MET A 32 -9.04 2.48 30.46
N ILE A 33 -8.01 2.10 31.19
CA ILE A 33 -7.60 2.75 32.42
C ILE A 33 -6.20 3.30 32.21
N ILE A 34 -6.00 4.57 32.48
CA ILE A 34 -4.71 5.24 32.43
C ILE A 34 -4.40 5.77 33.81
N GLU A 35 -3.28 5.36 34.37
CA GLU A 35 -2.77 5.83 35.65
C GLU A 35 -1.48 6.57 35.42
N GLN A 36 -1.43 7.85 35.85
CA GLN A 36 -0.26 8.71 35.75
C GLN A 36 0.22 9.09 37.15
N LYS A 37 1.52 8.97 37.39
CA LYS A 37 2.17 9.38 38.65
C LYS A 37 3.19 10.47 38.37
N PHE A 38 3.10 11.50 39.14
CA PHE A 38 3.99 12.67 39.07
C PHE A 38 4.89 12.72 40.29
N GLY A 39 6.08 13.27 40.13
CA GLY A 39 7.06 13.42 41.19
C GLY A 39 7.95 14.64 40.99
N GLN A 40 8.62 15.04 42.07
CA GLN A 40 9.58 16.13 42.05
C GLN A 40 10.99 15.58 41.77
N LEU A 41 11.68 16.18 40.83
CA LEU A 41 13.09 15.91 40.59
C LEU A 41 13.98 16.58 41.66
N SER A 42 15.22 16.13 41.76
CA SER A 42 16.22 16.75 42.65
C SER A 42 16.51 18.22 42.32
N THR A 43 16.23 18.61 41.07
CA THR A 43 16.35 19.97 40.53
C THR A 43 15.17 20.87 40.91
N GLY A 44 14.06 20.29 41.45
CA GLY A 44 12.88 21.01 41.90
C GLY A 44 11.67 20.97 40.96
N GLU A 45 11.86 20.56 39.70
CA GLU A 45 10.79 20.46 38.73
C GLU A 45 9.85 19.31 39.07
N TRP A 46 8.56 19.52 38.76
CA TRP A 46 7.48 18.53 38.93
C TRP A 46 7.13 17.90 37.57
N VAL A 47 7.38 16.60 37.45
CA VAL A 47 7.32 15.92 36.16
C VAL A 47 6.50 14.63 36.23
N LEU A 48 6.04 14.14 35.07
CA LEU A 48 5.43 12.82 34.94
C LEU A 48 6.53 11.75 35.02
N MET A 49 6.44 10.87 36.03
CA MET A 49 7.41 9.79 36.27
C MET A 49 6.98 8.46 35.70
N GLU A 50 5.68 8.20 35.69
CA GLU A 50 5.12 6.91 35.33
C GLU A 50 3.77 7.09 34.65
N ASP A 51 3.55 6.36 33.54
CA ASP A 51 2.30 6.27 32.82
C ASP A 51 1.98 4.78 32.58
N ASP A 52 0.94 4.28 33.23
CA ASP A 52 0.43 2.92 33.07
C ASP A 52 -0.91 2.96 32.35
N MET A 53 -1.02 2.25 31.23
CA MET A 53 -2.26 2.09 30.47
C MET A 53 -2.66 0.62 30.44
N LEU A 54 -3.87 0.32 30.85
CA LEU A 54 -4.52 -0.98 30.67
C LEU A 54 -5.69 -0.81 29.70
N CYS A 55 -5.67 -1.56 28.60
CA CYS A 55 -6.70 -1.54 27.58
C CYS A 55 -7.29 -2.95 27.40
N GLU A 56 -8.62 -3.07 27.47
CA GLU A 56 -9.35 -4.30 27.21
C GLU A 56 -9.98 -4.24 25.83
N LEU A 57 -9.64 -5.23 24.98
CA LEU A 57 -10.06 -5.29 23.59
C LEU A 57 -11.09 -6.41 23.37
N SER A 58 -12.19 -6.10 22.69
CA SER A 58 -13.31 -7.03 22.47
C SER A 58 -13.42 -7.59 21.05
N TYR A 59 -12.61 -7.13 20.11
CA TYR A 59 -12.74 -7.46 18.69
C TYR A 59 -12.77 -8.96 18.37
N LEU A 60 -12.02 -9.76 19.13
CA LEU A 60 -11.92 -11.21 18.92
C LEU A 60 -12.57 -12.04 20.04
N LYS A 61 -13.37 -11.42 20.90
CA LYS A 61 -13.94 -12.04 22.11
C LYS A 61 -14.68 -13.36 21.84
N LYS A 62 -15.34 -13.48 20.70
CA LYS A 62 -16.07 -14.71 20.30
C LYS A 62 -15.16 -15.84 19.82
N ILE A 63 -13.94 -15.53 19.37
CA ILE A 63 -13.01 -16.49 18.74
C ILE A 63 -11.83 -16.79 19.66
N LEU A 64 -11.25 -15.76 20.29
CA LEU A 64 -9.99 -15.88 21.03
C LEU A 64 -10.09 -15.40 22.50
N GLY A 65 -11.29 -14.98 22.97
CA GLY A 65 -11.48 -14.43 24.31
C GLY A 65 -11.22 -12.92 24.38
N SER A 66 -11.11 -12.39 25.60
CA SER A 66 -10.79 -10.99 25.86
C SER A 66 -9.28 -10.79 25.87
N PHE A 67 -8.79 -9.76 25.14
CA PHE A 67 -7.38 -9.36 25.16
C PHE A 67 -7.19 -8.17 26.08
N GLN A 68 -6.19 -8.24 26.94
CA GLN A 68 -5.73 -7.12 27.72
C GLN A 68 -4.36 -6.69 27.23
N VAL A 69 -4.23 -5.42 26.91
CA VAL A 69 -2.94 -4.78 26.56
C VAL A 69 -2.56 -3.86 27.71
N ARG A 70 -1.38 -4.09 28.31
CA ARG A 70 -0.81 -3.19 29.29
C ARG A 70 0.42 -2.53 28.75
N ARG A 71 0.52 -1.22 28.88
CA ARG A 71 1.71 -0.43 28.58
C ARG A 71 2.13 0.30 29.83
N THR A 72 3.35 0.06 30.27
CA THR A 72 4.00 0.77 31.38
C THR A 72 5.13 1.62 30.81
N THR A 73 5.07 2.92 31.01
CA THR A 73 6.11 3.87 30.63
C THR A 73 6.74 4.46 31.89
N ARG A 74 8.06 4.42 31.97
CA ARG A 74 8.86 5.04 33.01
C ARG A 74 9.71 6.11 32.36
N TYR A 75 9.72 7.29 32.96
CA TYR A 75 10.49 8.42 32.47
C TYR A 75 11.71 8.63 33.38
N SER A 76 12.88 8.73 32.77
CA SER A 76 14.18 8.99 33.43
C SER A 76 14.98 9.99 32.61
N ASP A 77 16.09 10.46 33.16
CA ASP A 77 17.07 11.31 32.48
C ASP A 77 16.45 12.59 31.89
N PHE A 78 15.68 13.29 32.73
CA PHE A 78 15.05 14.55 32.37
C PHE A 78 16.06 15.63 32.09
N GLY A 79 16.02 16.20 30.88
CA GLY A 79 16.82 17.37 30.49
C GLY A 79 15.90 18.56 30.24
N PHE A 80 16.32 19.74 30.73
CA PHE A 80 15.59 21.01 30.54
C PHE A 80 16.38 22.00 29.69
N ASP A 81 17.44 21.55 29.04
CA ASP A 81 18.22 22.34 28.11
C ASP A 81 17.41 22.74 26.87
N GLU A 82 17.74 23.91 26.31
CA GLU A 82 17.11 24.33 25.07
C GLU A 82 17.37 23.31 23.95
N ILE A 83 16.30 22.75 23.41
CA ILE A 83 16.40 21.84 22.26
C ILE A 83 16.81 22.65 21.04
N PRO A 84 17.93 22.31 20.37
CA PRO A 84 18.39 23.04 19.21
C PRO A 84 17.31 23.18 18.15
N ALA A 85 17.05 24.40 17.68
CA ALA A 85 16.02 24.69 16.66
C ALA A 85 16.17 23.86 15.38
N LYS A 86 17.36 23.32 15.11
CA LYS A 86 17.65 22.40 14.00
C LYS A 86 16.84 21.10 14.09
N ILE A 87 16.50 20.63 15.29
CA ILE A 87 15.73 19.40 15.51
C ILE A 87 14.29 19.62 15.06
N PHE A 88 13.70 20.79 15.34
CA PHE A 88 12.34 21.14 14.91
C PHE A 88 12.22 21.47 13.42
N LYS A 89 13.33 21.68 12.72
CA LYS A 89 13.35 21.87 11.26
C LYS A 89 13.23 20.54 10.50
N LYS A 90 13.44 19.41 11.16
CA LYS A 90 13.14 18.09 10.58
C LYS A 90 11.62 17.92 10.57
N LYS A 91 11.09 17.59 9.41
CA LYS A 91 9.65 17.47 9.21
C LYS A 91 9.08 16.27 9.97
N GLY A 92 8.08 16.50 10.80
CA GLY A 92 7.32 15.50 11.57
C GLY A 92 7.54 15.61 13.07
N ASP A 93 6.47 15.39 13.84
CA ASP A 93 6.48 15.42 15.31
C ASP A 93 7.18 14.18 15.89
N GLU A 94 7.35 13.13 15.11
CA GLU A 94 8.07 11.92 15.48
C GLU A 94 9.16 11.60 14.45
N ILE A 95 10.37 11.36 14.93
CA ILE A 95 11.48 10.82 14.14
C ILE A 95 11.66 9.37 14.56
N LYS A 96 11.33 8.42 13.70
CA LYS A 96 11.62 7.00 13.91
C LYS A 96 12.88 6.62 13.15
N ASP A 97 13.80 5.99 13.87
CA ASP A 97 14.96 5.36 13.23
C ASP A 97 14.46 4.24 12.31
N VAL A 98 14.99 4.18 11.09
CA VAL A 98 14.65 3.15 10.08
C VAL A 98 14.85 1.74 10.65
N ASN A 99 15.84 1.57 11.53
CA ASN A 99 16.20 0.30 12.16
C ASN A 99 15.53 0.07 13.51
N ALA A 100 14.62 0.96 13.97
CA ALA A 100 14.00 0.85 15.29
C ALA A 100 13.33 -0.51 15.54
N MET A 101 12.78 -1.14 14.50
CA MET A 101 12.11 -2.44 14.57
C MET A 101 13.08 -3.63 14.46
N MET A 102 14.36 -3.38 14.20
CA MET A 102 15.39 -4.42 14.02
C MET A 102 16.37 -4.51 15.19
N ARG A 103 16.12 -3.75 16.26
CA ARG A 103 16.95 -3.75 17.47
C ARG A 103 16.85 -5.11 18.17
N ASP A 104 17.97 -5.65 18.59
CA ASP A 104 18.07 -6.92 19.31
C ASP A 104 17.79 -6.77 20.82
N ASP A 105 17.72 -7.90 21.51
CA ASP A 105 17.48 -7.92 22.95
C ASP A 105 18.59 -7.23 23.77
N SER A 106 19.83 -7.17 23.25
CA SER A 106 20.94 -6.51 23.93
C SER A 106 20.73 -5.00 23.97
N PHE A 107 20.32 -4.43 22.86
CA PHE A 107 19.93 -3.02 22.79
C PHE A 107 18.83 -2.68 23.79
N TRP A 108 17.75 -3.49 23.83
CA TRP A 108 16.64 -3.23 24.74
C TRP A 108 17.02 -3.39 26.22
N LYS A 109 17.94 -4.29 26.55
CA LYS A 109 18.47 -4.41 27.93
C LYS A 109 19.24 -3.18 28.36
N GLU A 110 20.03 -2.58 27.46
CA GLU A 110 20.80 -1.37 27.73
C GLU A 110 19.92 -0.15 27.96
N TYR A 111 18.89 0.01 27.09
CA TYR A 111 18.03 1.20 27.09
C TYR A 111 16.77 1.06 27.95
N ARG A 112 16.55 -0.07 28.59
CA ARG A 112 15.39 -0.27 29.47
C ARG A 112 15.71 0.26 30.87
N PRO A 113 15.00 1.32 31.37
CA PRO A 113 15.29 1.93 32.67
C PRO A 113 14.90 1.06 33.87
N THR A 114 14.05 0.02 33.64
CA THR A 114 13.56 -0.90 34.67
C THR A 114 13.65 -2.34 34.19
N GLU A 115 13.99 -3.25 35.10
CA GLU A 115 13.94 -4.68 34.79
C GLU A 115 12.50 -5.15 34.50
N LEU A 116 12.38 -6.14 33.63
CA LEU A 116 11.09 -6.77 33.37
C LEU A 116 10.60 -7.47 34.66
N THR A 117 9.31 -7.38 34.89
CA THR A 117 8.65 -8.22 35.89
C THR A 117 8.68 -9.68 35.45
N LYS A 118 8.59 -10.62 36.39
CA LYS A 118 8.51 -12.06 36.06
C LYS A 118 7.39 -12.40 35.07
N SER A 119 6.30 -11.64 35.09
CA SER A 119 5.17 -11.79 34.16
C SER A 119 5.52 -11.34 32.73
N GLU A 120 6.26 -10.25 32.60
CA GLU A 120 6.70 -9.70 31.31
C GLU A 120 7.81 -10.56 30.69
N ASP A 121 8.76 -11.01 31.50
CA ASP A 121 9.83 -11.92 31.05
C ASP A 121 9.26 -13.29 30.61
N ASN A 122 8.26 -13.80 31.34
CA ASN A 122 7.54 -15.04 30.97
C ASN A 122 6.67 -14.88 29.71
N MET A 123 6.38 -13.67 29.23
CA MET A 123 5.59 -13.45 28.01
C MET A 123 6.29 -14.02 26.78
N GLY A 124 7.62 -13.88 26.68
CA GLY A 124 8.43 -14.53 25.65
C GLY A 124 8.32 -16.04 25.72
N GLN A 125 8.41 -16.63 26.92
CA GLN A 125 8.24 -18.06 27.12
C GLN A 125 6.82 -18.54 26.83
N PHE A 126 5.80 -17.72 27.11
CA PHE A 126 4.41 -18.04 26.76
C PHE A 126 4.23 -18.12 25.24
N VAL A 127 4.76 -17.16 24.48
CA VAL A 127 4.73 -17.18 23.00
C VAL A 127 5.49 -18.40 22.46
N ASP A 128 6.66 -18.72 23.04
CA ASP A 128 7.44 -19.91 22.68
C ASP A 128 6.68 -21.21 23.00
N ASN A 129 5.95 -21.25 24.09
CA ASN A 129 5.13 -22.39 24.47
C ASN A 129 3.89 -22.54 23.58
N LEU A 130 3.25 -21.43 23.18
CA LEU A 130 2.19 -21.45 22.17
C LEU A 130 2.72 -22.01 20.83
N ALA A 131 3.93 -21.62 20.44
CA ALA A 131 4.56 -22.12 19.22
C ALA A 131 4.85 -23.63 19.25
N LYS A 132 4.97 -24.23 20.46
CA LYS A 132 5.16 -25.67 20.66
C LYS A 132 3.86 -26.47 20.54
N ILE A 133 2.70 -25.84 20.65
CA ILE A 133 1.39 -26.51 20.50
C ILE A 133 1.28 -27.03 19.06
N LYS A 134 1.00 -28.34 18.94
CA LYS A 134 0.84 -28.98 17.63
C LYS A 134 -0.24 -28.30 16.80
N GLY A 135 0.15 -27.79 15.63
CA GLY A 135 -0.77 -27.05 14.75
C GLY A 135 -0.74 -25.53 14.93
N PHE A 136 -0.39 -24.97 16.07
CA PHE A 136 -0.42 -23.53 16.33
C PHE A 136 0.56 -22.75 15.41
N LYS A 137 1.72 -23.32 15.11
CA LYS A 137 2.67 -22.74 14.15
C LYS A 137 2.06 -22.52 12.76
N TYR A 138 1.15 -23.39 12.33
CA TYR A 138 0.47 -23.23 11.04
C TYR A 138 -0.56 -22.12 11.09
N ILE A 139 -1.25 -21.92 12.23
CA ILE A 139 -2.18 -20.81 12.42
C ILE A 139 -1.41 -19.50 12.37
N ILE A 140 -0.28 -19.38 13.08
CA ILE A 140 0.57 -18.18 13.01
C ILE A 140 1.09 -17.95 11.59
N PHE A 141 1.55 -19.02 10.91
CA PHE A 141 2.04 -18.93 9.55
C PHE A 141 0.97 -18.39 8.59
N VAL A 142 -0.25 -18.95 8.66
CA VAL A 142 -1.38 -18.49 7.83
C VAL A 142 -1.75 -17.05 8.18
N ALA A 143 -1.89 -16.71 9.47
CA ALA A 143 -2.20 -15.36 9.90
C ALA A 143 -1.14 -14.34 9.42
N LYS A 144 0.15 -14.67 9.56
CA LYS A 144 1.25 -13.85 9.07
C LYS A 144 1.20 -13.68 7.55
N ALA A 145 0.97 -14.78 6.80
CA ALA A 145 0.85 -14.76 5.36
C ALA A 145 -0.31 -13.85 4.89
N PHE A 146 -1.44 -13.87 5.60
CA PHE A 146 -2.58 -12.99 5.31
C PHE A 146 -2.29 -11.53 5.64
N ILE A 147 -1.68 -11.24 6.79
CA ILE A 147 -1.39 -9.86 7.23
C ILE A 147 -0.29 -9.23 6.37
N GLU A 148 0.81 -9.94 6.16
CA GLU A 148 1.94 -9.47 5.37
C GLU A 148 1.69 -9.59 3.86
N ASN A 149 0.75 -10.46 3.48
CA ASN A 149 0.41 -10.81 2.09
C ASN A 149 1.57 -11.45 1.30
N PHE A 150 2.61 -11.89 2.02
CA PHE A 150 3.79 -12.59 1.49
C PHE A 150 4.25 -13.70 2.43
N VAL A 151 4.85 -14.72 1.86
CA VAL A 151 5.51 -15.79 2.58
C VAL A 151 7.01 -15.70 2.37
N GLU A 152 7.74 -15.47 3.44
CA GLU A 152 9.19 -15.49 3.45
C GLU A 152 9.71 -16.92 3.30
N THR A 153 10.68 -17.15 2.41
CA THR A 153 11.32 -18.47 2.25
C THR A 153 12.48 -18.67 3.23
N GLY A 154 12.82 -17.64 4.02
CA GLY A 154 13.86 -17.69 5.05
C GLY A 154 13.47 -18.55 6.24
N VAL A 155 14.47 -19.04 6.95
CA VAL A 155 14.34 -19.75 8.22
C VAL A 155 15.16 -19.05 9.30
N LYS A 156 14.94 -19.43 10.59
CA LYS A 156 15.68 -18.84 11.71
C LYS A 156 17.21 -18.95 11.46
N GLY A 157 17.89 -17.80 11.47
CA GLY A 157 19.33 -17.69 11.17
C GLY A 157 19.70 -17.61 9.68
N ARG A 158 18.72 -17.69 8.76
CA ARG A 158 18.94 -17.48 7.32
C ARG A 158 17.85 -16.55 6.79
N PRO A 159 18.13 -15.26 6.59
CA PRO A 159 17.13 -14.31 6.14
C PRO A 159 16.58 -14.67 4.75
N SER A 160 15.33 -14.30 4.50
CA SER A 160 14.66 -14.59 3.23
C SER A 160 15.35 -13.87 2.08
N LYS A 161 15.73 -14.62 1.05
CA LYS A 161 16.27 -14.08 -0.21
C LYS A 161 15.20 -13.90 -1.27
N VAL A 162 14.09 -14.66 -1.14
CA VAL A 162 12.95 -14.62 -2.05
C VAL A 162 11.68 -14.72 -1.21
N ASP A 163 10.73 -13.83 -1.46
CA ASP A 163 9.40 -13.85 -0.86
C ASP A 163 8.38 -14.28 -1.89
N ILE A 164 7.47 -15.19 -1.52
CA ILE A 164 6.37 -15.66 -2.37
C ILE A 164 5.14 -14.83 -2.06
N GLY A 165 4.51 -14.29 -3.08
CA GLY A 165 3.33 -13.44 -2.97
C GLY A 165 3.29 -12.33 -4.03
N PRO A 166 2.22 -11.50 -4.01
CA PRO A 166 1.16 -11.36 -2.99
C PRO A 166 0.20 -12.55 -2.94
N ILE A 167 -0.12 -13.01 -1.72
CA ILE A 167 -0.96 -14.20 -1.50
C ILE A 167 -2.41 -13.95 -1.95
N ASN A 168 -2.93 -12.75 -1.72
CA ASN A 168 -4.29 -12.36 -2.09
C ASN A 168 -4.53 -12.31 -3.61
N THR A 169 -3.49 -12.49 -4.43
CA THR A 169 -3.58 -12.50 -5.88
C THR A 169 -3.41 -13.89 -6.49
N MET A 170 -3.18 -14.92 -5.65
CA MET A 170 -2.90 -16.27 -6.15
C MET A 170 -4.12 -16.93 -6.80
N ILE A 171 -5.31 -16.58 -6.32
CA ILE A 171 -6.59 -17.08 -6.85
C ILE A 171 -7.48 -15.89 -7.13
N SER A 172 -7.94 -15.76 -8.35
CA SER A 172 -8.87 -14.71 -8.78
C SER A 172 -9.81 -15.21 -9.86
N SER A 173 -10.80 -14.42 -10.21
CA SER A 173 -11.73 -14.73 -11.30
C SER A 173 -12.10 -13.47 -12.06
N ASN A 174 -12.19 -13.58 -13.39
CA ASN A 174 -12.71 -12.53 -14.24
C ASN A 174 -13.44 -13.15 -15.47
N TYR A 175 -14.10 -12.30 -16.26
CA TYR A 175 -14.89 -12.73 -17.39
C TYR A 175 -14.09 -13.49 -18.46
N ILE A 176 -12.84 -13.10 -18.69
CA ILE A 176 -11.97 -13.69 -19.71
C ILE A 176 -11.33 -14.99 -19.20
N ASP A 177 -10.66 -14.93 -18.05
CA ASP A 177 -9.91 -16.08 -17.51
C ASP A 177 -10.82 -17.16 -16.92
N GLY A 178 -12.05 -16.80 -16.50
CA GLY A 178 -12.81 -17.63 -15.59
C GLY A 178 -12.08 -17.73 -14.27
N LEU A 179 -11.79 -18.94 -13.81
CA LEU A 179 -10.84 -19.15 -12.72
C LEU A 179 -9.44 -18.83 -13.20
N ARG A 180 -8.69 -18.08 -12.40
CA ARG A 180 -7.29 -17.72 -12.65
C ARG A 180 -6.43 -18.11 -11.45
N LEU A 181 -5.38 -18.87 -11.71
CA LEU A 181 -4.33 -19.19 -10.74
C LEU A 181 -3.06 -18.40 -11.09
N ARG A 182 -2.44 -17.79 -10.07
CA ARG A 182 -1.23 -16.99 -10.23
C ARG A 182 -0.17 -17.39 -9.21
N ALA A 183 1.06 -17.59 -9.65
CA ALA A 183 2.24 -17.74 -8.83
C ALA A 183 3.11 -16.50 -8.97
N SER A 184 3.48 -15.88 -7.87
CA SER A 184 4.26 -14.63 -7.85
C SER A 184 5.38 -14.71 -6.83
N ALA A 185 6.50 -14.07 -7.12
CA ALA A 185 7.63 -13.99 -6.22
C ALA A 185 8.40 -12.67 -6.42
N GLN A 186 9.15 -12.28 -5.39
CA GLN A 186 10.09 -11.15 -5.43
C GLN A 186 11.37 -11.50 -4.68
N THR A 187 12.51 -10.97 -5.13
CA THR A 187 13.77 -11.07 -4.39
C THR A 187 13.84 -9.96 -3.34
N THR A 188 14.68 -10.18 -2.33
CA THR A 188 14.93 -9.22 -1.26
C THR A 188 16.38 -8.73 -1.30
N ALA A 189 16.69 -7.68 -0.52
CA ALA A 189 18.06 -7.17 -0.38
C ALA A 189 19.04 -8.21 0.21
N ASN A 190 18.53 -9.27 0.88
CA ASN A 190 19.35 -10.40 1.35
C ASN A 190 19.93 -11.25 0.21
N LEU A 191 19.37 -11.14 -1.00
CA LEU A 191 19.97 -11.71 -2.21
C LEU A 191 20.96 -10.73 -2.84
N ASN A 192 20.50 -9.50 -3.09
CA ASN A 192 21.31 -8.40 -3.58
C ASN A 192 20.69 -7.07 -3.14
N PRO A 193 21.44 -6.18 -2.45
CA PRO A 193 20.89 -4.93 -1.90
C PRO A 193 20.59 -3.85 -2.96
N HIS A 194 21.01 -4.05 -4.19
CA HIS A 194 20.81 -3.13 -5.29
C HIS A 194 19.94 -3.68 -6.42
N LEU A 195 19.91 -5.01 -6.62
CA LEU A 195 19.21 -5.64 -7.74
C LEU A 195 18.02 -6.45 -7.23
N PHE A 196 16.84 -6.12 -7.70
CA PHE A 196 15.59 -6.76 -7.33
C PHE A 196 14.89 -7.32 -8.55
N LEU A 197 14.44 -8.57 -8.44
CA LEU A 197 13.64 -9.26 -9.44
C LEU A 197 12.24 -9.47 -8.87
N ARG A 198 11.22 -9.18 -9.66
CA ARG A 198 9.83 -9.41 -9.28
C ARG A 198 9.05 -9.91 -10.48
N GLY A 199 8.17 -10.85 -10.28
CA GLY A 199 7.37 -11.35 -11.37
C GLY A 199 6.25 -12.28 -10.95
N TYR A 200 5.42 -12.61 -11.93
CA TYR A 200 4.39 -13.62 -11.78
C TYR A 200 4.17 -14.38 -13.09
N TYR A 201 3.61 -15.57 -12.93
CA TYR A 201 3.00 -16.37 -13.98
C TYR A 201 1.56 -16.69 -13.56
N ALA A 202 0.61 -16.54 -14.47
CA ALA A 202 -0.78 -16.83 -14.23
C ALA A 202 -1.40 -17.59 -15.42
N TYR A 203 -2.38 -18.42 -15.11
CA TYR A 203 -3.12 -19.19 -16.12
C TYR A 203 -4.63 -18.98 -15.93
N GLY A 204 -5.32 -18.62 -17.01
CA GLY A 204 -6.77 -18.53 -17.07
C GLY A 204 -7.34 -19.82 -17.62
N PHE A 205 -8.28 -20.43 -16.90
CA PHE A 205 -8.84 -21.73 -17.28
C PHE A 205 -9.91 -21.64 -18.36
N LYS A 206 -10.52 -20.46 -18.55
CA LYS A 206 -11.56 -20.27 -19.57
C LYS A 206 -10.99 -19.91 -20.93
N ASP A 207 -9.99 -19.01 -20.96
CA ASP A 207 -9.35 -18.59 -22.21
C ASP A 207 -8.09 -19.40 -22.56
N GLU A 208 -7.69 -20.32 -21.66
CA GLU A 208 -6.56 -21.25 -21.83
C GLU A 208 -5.23 -20.54 -22.16
N LYS A 209 -5.07 -19.28 -21.71
CA LYS A 209 -3.88 -18.48 -21.99
C LYS A 209 -3.02 -18.27 -20.75
N SER A 210 -1.72 -18.27 -20.99
CA SER A 210 -0.71 -17.89 -19.99
C SER A 210 -0.54 -16.38 -19.96
N LYS A 211 -0.50 -15.81 -18.78
CA LYS A 211 -0.21 -14.40 -18.50
C LYS A 211 1.02 -14.32 -17.62
N TYR A 212 1.83 -13.30 -17.80
CA TYR A 212 3.09 -13.18 -17.05
C TYR A 212 3.55 -11.74 -16.96
N LYS A 213 4.37 -11.48 -15.94
CA LYS A 213 5.12 -10.26 -15.78
C LYS A 213 6.51 -10.58 -15.21
N ALA A 214 7.52 -9.96 -15.79
CA ALA A 214 8.87 -9.94 -15.25
C ALA A 214 9.30 -8.49 -15.07
N GLU A 215 9.94 -8.20 -13.96
CA GLU A 215 10.40 -6.87 -13.59
C GLU A 215 11.79 -6.96 -12.96
N VAL A 216 12.70 -6.13 -13.42
CA VAL A 216 14.05 -5.99 -12.90
C VAL A 216 14.22 -4.56 -12.45
N GLU A 217 14.48 -4.34 -11.17
CA GLU A 217 14.69 -3.03 -10.58
C GLU A 217 16.10 -2.94 -10.03
N TYR A 218 16.87 -1.96 -10.50
CA TYR A 218 18.17 -1.59 -9.96
C TYR A 218 18.05 -0.34 -9.11
N SER A 219 18.33 -0.48 -7.81
CA SER A 219 18.38 0.65 -6.88
C SER A 219 19.81 1.19 -6.77
N PHE A 220 19.99 2.47 -7.08
CA PHE A 220 21.28 3.15 -6.91
C PHE A 220 21.66 3.30 -5.43
N ASN A 221 20.69 3.21 -4.52
CA ASN A 221 20.90 3.21 -3.09
C ASN A 221 20.80 1.79 -2.53
N LYS A 222 21.70 1.45 -1.62
CA LYS A 222 21.64 0.19 -0.88
C LYS A 222 20.32 0.11 -0.09
N LYS A 223 19.65 -1.03 -0.18
CA LYS A 223 18.40 -1.33 0.52
C LYS A 223 18.61 -2.36 1.61
N GLU A 224 17.75 -2.35 2.62
CA GLU A 224 17.80 -3.30 3.72
C GLU A 224 16.93 -4.53 3.47
N TYR A 225 15.76 -4.35 2.85
CA TYR A 225 14.87 -5.46 2.54
C TYR A 225 14.22 -5.35 1.15
N LEU A 226 13.56 -4.22 0.81
CA LEU A 226 12.86 -4.04 -0.46
C LEU A 226 13.24 -2.72 -1.17
N PRO A 227 13.09 -2.64 -2.50
CA PRO A 227 13.47 -1.44 -3.27
C PRO A 227 12.62 -0.20 -2.93
N ARG A 228 11.44 -0.37 -2.31
CA ARG A 228 10.51 0.72 -1.96
C ARG A 228 10.94 1.54 -0.74
N GLU A 229 11.97 1.08 -0.03
CA GLU A 229 12.52 1.83 1.11
C GLU A 229 13.08 3.18 0.67
N TYR A 230 12.92 4.17 1.55
CA TYR A 230 13.52 5.48 1.34
C TYR A 230 15.05 5.43 1.51
N PRO A 231 15.82 6.20 0.74
CA PRO A 231 15.44 7.04 -0.41
C PRO A 231 15.26 6.21 -1.68
N ILE A 232 14.25 6.54 -2.49
CA ILE A 232 14.05 5.89 -3.79
C ILE A 232 14.93 6.60 -4.82
N ASN A 233 15.80 5.83 -5.46
CA ASN A 233 16.55 6.22 -6.65
C ASN A 233 16.78 4.92 -7.43
N SER A 234 15.90 4.63 -8.40
CA SER A 234 15.90 3.33 -9.05
C SER A 234 15.52 3.39 -10.53
N LEU A 235 16.06 2.45 -11.29
CA LEU A 235 15.72 2.16 -12.67
C LEU A 235 15.03 0.81 -12.73
N THR A 236 13.82 0.77 -13.30
CA THR A 236 13.01 -0.45 -13.43
C THR A 236 12.78 -0.77 -14.90
N LEU A 237 13.07 -2.00 -15.29
CA LEU A 237 12.68 -2.58 -16.57
C LEU A 237 11.56 -3.57 -16.33
N SER A 238 10.49 -3.52 -17.12
CA SER A 238 9.42 -4.49 -17.00
C SER A 238 8.89 -4.95 -18.35
N TYR A 239 8.47 -6.21 -18.39
CA TYR A 239 7.77 -6.80 -19.50
C TYR A 239 6.59 -7.63 -19.00
N SER A 240 5.42 -7.47 -19.61
CA SER A 240 4.21 -8.17 -19.19
C SER A 240 3.31 -8.50 -20.37
N TYR A 241 2.55 -9.60 -20.22
CA TYR A 241 1.42 -9.95 -21.06
C TYR A 241 0.26 -10.37 -20.14
N ASP A 242 -0.84 -9.64 -20.19
CA ASP A 242 -1.99 -9.90 -19.34
C ASP A 242 -3.29 -9.36 -19.96
N ASN A 243 -4.46 -9.80 -19.45
CA ASN A 243 -5.72 -9.15 -19.76
C ASN A 243 -5.99 -8.02 -18.76
N MET A 244 -6.53 -6.92 -19.26
CA MET A 244 -6.87 -5.75 -18.44
C MET A 244 -8.18 -5.11 -18.89
N LEU A 245 -8.93 -4.59 -17.94
CA LEU A 245 -10.01 -3.65 -18.23
C LEU A 245 -9.43 -2.29 -18.58
N PRO A 246 -10.02 -1.52 -19.49
CA PRO A 246 -9.59 -0.15 -19.77
C PRO A 246 -9.53 0.75 -18.52
N SER A 247 -10.37 0.48 -17.52
CA SER A 247 -10.40 1.22 -16.25
C SER A 247 -9.38 0.75 -15.20
N ASP A 248 -8.79 -0.45 -15.34
CA ASP A 248 -7.87 -1.02 -14.34
C ASP A 248 -6.60 -0.18 -14.16
N LYS A 249 -6.17 0.53 -15.21
CA LYS A 249 -5.01 1.44 -15.15
C LYS A 249 -5.16 2.59 -14.14
N PHE A 250 -6.39 2.89 -13.71
CA PHE A 250 -6.69 3.93 -12.71
C PHE A 250 -6.90 3.36 -11.30
N MET A 251 -6.82 2.03 -11.13
CA MET A 251 -6.96 1.38 -9.83
C MET A 251 -5.69 1.51 -9.01
N GLY A 252 -5.85 1.75 -7.71
CA GLY A 252 -4.72 1.76 -6.76
C GLY A 252 -4.32 0.38 -6.23
N THR A 253 -5.08 -0.68 -6.56
CA THR A 253 -4.87 -2.05 -6.08
C THR A 253 -4.58 -2.99 -7.25
N ASP A 254 -3.96 -4.14 -6.98
CA ASP A 254 -3.76 -5.19 -7.99
C ASP A 254 -5.13 -5.72 -8.44
N LYS A 255 -5.34 -5.80 -9.76
CA LYS A 255 -6.58 -6.29 -10.37
C LYS A 255 -6.92 -7.73 -10.01
N ASP A 256 -5.92 -8.54 -9.70
CA ASP A 256 -6.06 -9.96 -9.35
C ASP A 256 -6.36 -10.19 -7.87
N ASN A 257 -6.57 -9.14 -7.09
CA ASN A 257 -6.91 -9.27 -5.68
C ASN A 257 -8.21 -10.10 -5.53
N VAL A 258 -8.15 -11.16 -4.74
CA VAL A 258 -9.28 -12.07 -4.49
C VAL A 258 -10.54 -11.33 -4.03
N PHE A 259 -10.40 -10.28 -3.22
CA PHE A 259 -11.54 -9.48 -2.74
C PHE A 259 -12.20 -8.65 -3.84
N THR A 260 -11.45 -8.22 -4.86
CA THR A 260 -12.01 -7.50 -6.01
C THR A 260 -12.61 -8.43 -7.06
N SER A 261 -12.38 -9.72 -6.96
CA SER A 261 -12.97 -10.72 -7.84
C SER A 261 -14.46 -10.98 -7.55
N PHE A 262 -14.93 -10.67 -6.34
CA PHE A 262 -16.35 -10.74 -5.95
C PHE A 262 -17.09 -9.48 -6.41
N LYS A 263 -17.28 -9.34 -7.73
CA LYS A 263 -18.01 -8.19 -8.30
C LYS A 263 -19.49 -8.52 -8.45
N VAL A 264 -20.35 -7.55 -8.15
CA VAL A 264 -21.81 -7.67 -8.34
C VAL A 264 -22.18 -7.69 -9.83
N THR A 265 -21.38 -7.02 -10.67
CA THR A 265 -21.58 -6.95 -12.12
C THR A 265 -20.38 -7.52 -12.86
N SER A 266 -20.64 -8.38 -13.85
CA SER A 266 -19.59 -8.86 -14.76
C SER A 266 -19.29 -7.79 -15.81
N VAL A 267 -18.02 -7.40 -15.91
CA VAL A 267 -17.52 -6.58 -17.01
C VAL A 267 -16.93 -7.52 -18.06
N ASP A 268 -17.29 -7.36 -19.31
CA ASP A 268 -16.97 -8.27 -20.42
C ASP A 268 -16.09 -7.64 -21.51
N GLN A 269 -15.69 -6.37 -21.36
CA GLN A 269 -14.87 -5.62 -22.30
C GLN A 269 -13.44 -5.52 -21.79
N TYR A 270 -12.55 -6.35 -22.32
CA TYR A 270 -11.15 -6.46 -21.91
C TYR A 270 -10.20 -6.22 -23.07
N ASN A 271 -8.95 -5.94 -22.74
CA ASN A 271 -7.81 -6.00 -23.65
C ASN A 271 -6.84 -7.08 -23.18
N TYR A 272 -6.22 -7.79 -24.11
CA TYR A 272 -4.92 -8.36 -23.86
C TYR A 272 -3.87 -7.26 -24.10
N GLU A 273 -3.04 -7.01 -23.10
CA GLU A 273 -2.01 -5.99 -23.15
C GLU A 273 -0.63 -6.62 -23.08
N ARG A 274 0.20 -6.37 -24.10
CA ARG A 274 1.62 -6.71 -24.09
C ARG A 274 2.40 -5.42 -23.87
N THR A 275 3.04 -5.28 -22.71
CA THR A 275 3.67 -4.03 -22.28
C THR A 275 5.15 -4.23 -22.00
N ALA A 276 5.99 -3.40 -22.59
CA ALA A 276 7.39 -3.22 -22.22
C ALA A 276 7.58 -1.81 -21.68
N SER A 277 8.29 -1.65 -20.56
CA SER A 277 8.54 -0.32 -20.00
C SER A 277 9.90 -0.17 -19.35
N VAL A 278 10.38 1.06 -19.36
CA VAL A 278 11.56 1.53 -18.63
C VAL A 278 11.11 2.69 -17.75
N LYS A 279 11.35 2.60 -16.44
CA LYS A 279 10.92 3.59 -15.47
C LYS A 279 12.09 4.00 -14.59
N TYR A 280 12.31 5.30 -14.45
CA TYR A 280 13.26 5.88 -13.51
C TYR A 280 12.50 6.65 -12.43
N GLU A 281 12.84 6.42 -11.17
CA GLU A 281 12.21 7.08 -10.01
C GLU A 281 13.28 7.69 -9.11
N LEU A 282 13.07 8.95 -8.73
CA LEU A 282 13.92 9.68 -7.80
C LEU A 282 13.06 10.37 -6.74
N GLU A 283 13.33 10.07 -5.47
CA GLU A 283 12.68 10.70 -4.32
C GLU A 283 13.69 11.52 -3.52
N LYS A 284 13.32 12.78 -3.22
CA LYS A 284 14.13 13.74 -2.47
C LYS A 284 13.60 13.90 -1.05
N GLU A 285 14.46 14.29 -0.12
CA GLU A 285 14.11 14.60 1.28
C GLU A 285 13.01 15.66 1.41
N SER A 286 12.86 16.53 0.41
CA SER A 286 11.79 17.54 0.37
C SER A 286 10.37 16.96 0.26
N GLY A 287 10.23 15.64 0.11
CA GLY A 287 8.97 14.95 -0.17
C GLY A 287 8.56 14.99 -1.65
N LEU A 288 9.47 15.43 -2.54
CA LEU A 288 9.25 15.40 -3.99
C LEU A 288 9.76 14.08 -4.56
N LYS A 289 8.87 13.32 -5.19
CA LYS A 289 9.19 12.15 -6.00
C LYS A 289 8.93 12.47 -7.46
N THR A 290 9.94 12.25 -8.31
CA THR A 290 9.87 12.40 -9.77
C THR A 290 9.93 11.02 -10.40
N THR A 291 9.05 10.75 -11.35
CA THR A 291 9.03 9.51 -12.13
C THR A 291 9.07 9.85 -13.62
N PHE A 292 9.99 9.26 -14.32
CA PHE A 292 10.03 9.27 -15.78
C PHE A 292 9.85 7.83 -16.30
N MET A 293 8.94 7.64 -17.25
CA MET A 293 8.63 6.31 -17.80
C MET A 293 8.46 6.37 -19.31
N LEU A 294 9.14 5.44 -19.96
CA LEU A 294 8.91 5.10 -21.37
C LEU A 294 8.19 3.76 -21.41
N LYS A 295 7.10 3.68 -22.16
CA LYS A 295 6.27 2.49 -22.23
C LYS A 295 5.82 2.22 -23.65
N HIS A 296 5.94 0.98 -24.09
CA HIS A 296 5.34 0.48 -25.31
C HIS A 296 4.29 -0.58 -24.97
N THR A 297 3.08 -0.42 -25.50
CA THR A 297 1.96 -1.34 -25.26
C THR A 297 1.31 -1.72 -26.57
N ASN A 298 1.10 -3.01 -26.80
CA ASN A 298 0.19 -3.51 -27.84
C ASN A 298 -1.11 -3.95 -27.14
N LEU A 299 -2.24 -3.44 -27.61
CA LEU A 299 -3.57 -3.71 -27.09
C LEU A 299 -4.35 -4.54 -28.13
N GLU A 300 -4.77 -5.74 -27.74
CA GLU A 300 -5.64 -6.61 -28.54
C GLU A 300 -6.99 -6.72 -27.83
N ALA A 301 -8.08 -6.36 -28.52
CA ALA A 301 -9.43 -6.42 -27.98
C ALA A 301 -9.84 -7.87 -27.67
N CYS A 302 -10.49 -8.07 -26.52
CA CYS A 302 -11.03 -9.37 -26.14
C CYS A 302 -12.34 -9.25 -25.35
N GLY A 303 -13.03 -10.37 -25.19
CA GLY A 303 -14.38 -10.37 -24.64
C GLY A 303 -15.37 -9.75 -25.65
N LYS A 304 -16.13 -8.76 -25.18
CA LYS A 304 -17.06 -8.00 -26.04
C LYS A 304 -16.51 -6.62 -26.44
N LEU A 305 -15.23 -6.38 -26.26
CA LEU A 305 -14.56 -5.18 -26.75
C LEU A 305 -14.17 -5.37 -28.22
N PHE A 306 -14.27 -4.32 -29.01
CA PHE A 306 -13.77 -4.25 -30.37
C PHE A 306 -13.28 -2.85 -30.71
N TYR A 307 -12.40 -2.76 -31.70
CA TYR A 307 -11.86 -1.49 -32.19
C TYR A 307 -12.31 -1.27 -33.63
N ARG A 308 -12.85 -0.08 -33.91
CA ARG A 308 -13.14 0.41 -35.24
C ARG A 308 -12.88 1.89 -35.33
N THR A 309 -12.37 2.34 -36.47
CA THR A 309 -12.34 3.75 -36.82
C THR A 309 -13.72 4.24 -37.21
N MET A 310 -13.96 5.55 -37.19
CA MET A 310 -15.24 6.11 -37.67
C MET A 310 -15.52 5.75 -39.14
N ALA A 311 -14.49 5.64 -39.97
CA ALA A 311 -14.65 5.23 -41.39
C ALA A 311 -15.12 3.77 -41.47
N GLN A 312 -14.53 2.87 -40.70
CA GLN A 312 -14.94 1.47 -40.63
C GLN A 312 -16.37 1.29 -40.07
N GLU A 313 -16.74 2.09 -39.07
CA GLU A 313 -18.09 2.10 -38.53
C GLU A 313 -19.11 2.59 -39.57
N ASN A 314 -18.81 3.68 -40.28
CA ASN A 314 -19.69 4.18 -41.34
C ASN A 314 -19.85 3.17 -42.48
N GLN A 315 -18.78 2.47 -42.87
CA GLN A 315 -18.85 1.43 -43.89
C GLN A 315 -19.71 0.25 -43.43
N LEU A 316 -19.52 -0.19 -42.16
CA LEU A 316 -20.35 -1.24 -41.56
C LEU A 316 -21.84 -0.85 -41.59
N GLN A 317 -22.20 0.38 -41.24
CA GLN A 317 -23.57 0.87 -41.28
C GLN A 317 -24.14 0.87 -42.69
N GLN A 318 -23.35 1.28 -43.68
CA GLN A 318 -23.77 1.25 -45.09
C GLN A 318 -24.01 -0.17 -45.59
N ASP A 319 -23.13 -1.11 -45.25
CA ASP A 319 -23.25 -2.50 -45.69
C ASP A 319 -24.43 -3.23 -45.00
N LEU A 320 -24.71 -2.89 -43.73
CA LEU A 320 -25.92 -3.35 -43.05
C LEU A 320 -27.19 -2.77 -43.68
N ALA A 321 -27.20 -1.48 -44.01
CA ALA A 321 -28.35 -0.80 -44.62
C ALA A 321 -28.61 -1.30 -46.04
N SER A 322 -27.58 -1.66 -46.79
CA SER A 322 -27.69 -2.22 -48.15
C SER A 322 -28.01 -3.72 -48.18
N GLY A 323 -27.99 -4.41 -47.03
CA GLY A 323 -28.14 -5.85 -46.93
C GLY A 323 -26.93 -6.66 -47.42
N ALA A 324 -25.79 -6.01 -47.67
CA ALA A 324 -24.54 -6.67 -48.02
C ALA A 324 -23.95 -7.47 -46.83
N LEU A 325 -24.27 -7.04 -45.60
CA LEU A 325 -24.01 -7.76 -44.37
C LEU A 325 -25.35 -8.08 -43.68
N THR A 326 -25.54 -9.33 -43.32
CA THR A 326 -26.70 -9.77 -42.52
C THR A 326 -26.21 -10.22 -41.16
N GLY A 327 -26.83 -9.72 -40.10
CA GLY A 327 -26.58 -10.16 -38.76
C GLY A 327 -26.30 -9.01 -37.76
N THR A 328 -26.50 -9.32 -36.51
CA THR A 328 -26.43 -8.36 -35.40
C THR A 328 -25.12 -8.44 -34.60
N GLU A 329 -24.17 -9.24 -35.07
CA GLU A 329 -22.94 -9.46 -34.31
C GLU A 329 -21.88 -8.34 -34.55
N TRP A 330 -22.11 -7.20 -33.94
CA TRP A 330 -21.21 -6.07 -33.96
C TRP A 330 -19.79 -6.40 -33.45
N VAL A 331 -19.70 -7.38 -32.57
CA VAL A 331 -18.43 -7.82 -31.97
C VAL A 331 -17.53 -8.55 -32.96
N HIS A 332 -18.13 -9.28 -33.91
CA HIS A 332 -17.42 -10.10 -34.91
C HIS A 332 -17.45 -9.52 -36.34
N SER A 333 -17.59 -8.19 -36.43
CA SER A 333 -17.62 -7.51 -37.73
C SER A 333 -16.28 -7.66 -38.47
N PRO A 334 -16.33 -7.88 -39.82
CA PRO A 334 -15.12 -7.93 -40.65
C PRO A 334 -14.32 -6.60 -40.63
N TYR A 335 -14.94 -5.51 -40.20
CA TYR A 335 -14.33 -4.19 -40.10
C TYR A 335 -13.60 -3.96 -38.76
N ASN A 336 -13.59 -4.93 -37.86
CA ASN A 336 -12.88 -4.77 -36.59
C ASN A 336 -11.38 -4.79 -36.82
N THR A 337 -10.69 -3.79 -36.22
CA THR A 337 -9.23 -3.79 -36.09
C THR A 337 -8.87 -4.74 -34.96
N LYS A 338 -7.92 -5.64 -35.18
CA LYS A 338 -7.56 -6.68 -34.22
C LYS A 338 -6.83 -6.08 -33.02
N ASP A 339 -5.87 -5.23 -33.27
CA ASP A 339 -5.01 -4.63 -32.26
C ASP A 339 -4.49 -3.26 -32.69
N PHE A 340 -3.91 -2.53 -31.77
CA PHE A 340 -3.12 -1.32 -32.04
C PHE A 340 -2.00 -1.19 -31.02
N SER A 341 -0.97 -0.41 -31.39
CA SER A 341 0.21 -0.20 -30.57
C SER A 341 0.33 1.24 -30.12
N LEU A 342 0.95 1.42 -28.96
CA LEU A 342 1.22 2.72 -28.33
C LEU A 342 2.66 2.79 -27.88
N ALA A 343 3.31 3.92 -28.15
CA ALA A 343 4.55 4.31 -27.48
C ALA A 343 4.29 5.57 -26.67
N GLU A 344 4.58 5.52 -25.40
CA GLU A 344 4.23 6.55 -24.42
C GLU A 344 5.47 7.02 -23.66
N ALA A 345 5.57 8.34 -23.45
CA ALA A 345 6.51 8.95 -22.53
C ALA A 345 5.73 9.66 -21.42
N THR A 346 5.98 9.31 -20.18
CA THR A 346 5.27 9.85 -19.02
C THR A 346 6.25 10.53 -18.08
N LEU A 347 5.92 11.75 -17.65
CA LEU A 347 6.59 12.46 -16.57
C LEU A 347 5.58 12.69 -15.44
N ALA A 348 5.92 12.21 -14.25
CA ALA A 348 5.06 12.36 -13.09
C ALA A 348 5.80 12.93 -11.88
N PHE A 349 5.10 13.77 -11.13
CA PHE A 349 5.55 14.37 -9.89
C PHE A 349 4.58 14.02 -8.78
N ARG A 350 5.11 13.61 -7.62
CA ARG A 350 4.37 13.48 -6.38
C ARG A 350 5.08 14.33 -5.33
N TYR A 351 4.35 15.28 -4.77
CA TYR A 351 4.88 16.16 -3.74
C TYR A 351 4.04 16.01 -2.46
N ALA A 352 4.70 15.56 -1.40
CA ALA A 352 4.09 15.31 -0.09
C ALA A 352 4.96 15.88 1.03
N PRO A 353 4.91 17.21 1.25
CA PRO A 353 5.73 17.86 2.26
C PRO A 353 5.30 17.43 3.67
N GLY A 354 6.28 17.02 4.47
CA GLY A 354 6.04 16.60 5.86
C GLY A 354 5.52 15.16 6.00
N GLU A 355 5.36 14.40 4.92
CA GLU A 355 5.02 12.98 5.00
C GLU A 355 6.17 12.19 5.62
N THR A 356 5.86 11.38 6.63
CA THR A 356 6.81 10.48 7.29
C THR A 356 6.36 9.05 7.13
N PHE A 357 7.31 8.10 7.13
CA PHE A 357 7.03 6.71 6.85
C PHE A 357 7.67 5.76 7.84
N ILE A 358 7.03 4.62 8.05
CA ILE A 358 7.64 3.44 8.67
C ILE A 358 7.83 2.40 7.58
N ASN A 359 9.03 1.84 7.50
CA ASN A 359 9.29 0.66 6.69
C ASN A 359 8.92 -0.58 7.51
N THR A 360 7.88 -1.29 7.08
CA THR A 360 7.67 -2.69 7.48
C THR A 360 8.41 -3.57 6.47
N LYS A 361 8.51 -4.87 6.73
CA LYS A 361 9.19 -5.78 5.80
C LYS A 361 8.63 -5.70 4.38
N GLN A 362 7.30 -5.65 4.24
CA GLN A 362 6.64 -5.73 2.93
C GLN A 362 6.11 -4.38 2.41
N ARG A 363 5.97 -3.38 3.27
CA ARG A 363 5.33 -2.12 2.92
C ARG A 363 6.04 -0.94 3.56
N ARG A 364 6.04 0.16 2.85
CA ARG A 364 6.32 1.48 3.39
C ARG A 364 4.98 2.14 3.70
N LEU A 365 4.71 2.40 4.97
CA LEU A 365 3.44 2.95 5.44
C LEU A 365 3.62 4.40 5.87
N PRO A 366 2.77 5.34 5.42
CA PRO A 366 2.78 6.70 5.93
C PRO A 366 2.32 6.71 7.39
N VAL A 367 3.03 7.43 8.24
CA VAL A 367 2.69 7.64 9.66
C VAL A 367 1.87 8.90 9.84
N ASN A 368 2.33 9.97 9.21
CA ASN A 368 1.64 11.23 9.18
C ASN A 368 0.62 11.22 8.02
N LEU A 369 -0.65 10.96 8.37
CA LEU A 369 -1.74 10.84 7.40
C LEU A 369 -2.35 12.19 7.00
N ASP A 370 -1.97 13.28 7.66
CA ASP A 370 -2.48 14.64 7.39
C ASP A 370 -1.57 15.46 6.46
N ALA A 371 -0.42 14.92 6.07
CA ALA A 371 0.42 15.54 5.06
C ALA A 371 -0.36 15.66 3.73
N PRO A 372 -0.39 16.86 3.12
CA PRO A 372 -1.01 17.01 1.80
C PRO A 372 -0.20 16.25 0.76
N VAL A 373 -0.90 15.56 -0.14
CA VAL A 373 -0.25 14.84 -1.25
C VAL A 373 -0.77 15.42 -2.56
N PHE A 374 0.11 16.03 -3.31
CA PHE A 374 -0.16 16.54 -4.65
C PHE A 374 0.51 15.62 -5.68
N THR A 375 -0.23 15.25 -6.73
CA THR A 375 0.31 14.51 -7.89
C THR A 375 -0.01 15.25 -9.16
N LEU A 376 0.95 15.25 -10.08
CA LEU A 376 0.79 15.77 -11.44
C LEU A 376 1.48 14.78 -12.39
N GLN A 377 0.78 14.33 -13.40
CA GLN A 377 1.30 13.44 -14.41
C GLN A 377 0.95 13.94 -15.80
N HIS A 378 1.91 13.89 -16.71
CA HIS A 378 1.69 14.17 -18.13
C HIS A 378 2.22 13.01 -18.96
N THR A 379 1.38 12.50 -19.87
CA THR A 379 1.68 11.39 -20.77
C THR A 379 1.57 11.85 -22.21
N LEU A 380 2.61 11.59 -22.98
CA LEU A 380 2.70 11.83 -24.43
C LEU A 380 2.62 10.49 -25.15
N GLY A 381 1.65 10.31 -26.04
CA GLY A 381 1.61 9.24 -27.01
C GLY A 381 2.33 9.68 -28.29
N LEU A 382 3.25 8.85 -28.78
CA LEU A 382 4.19 9.19 -29.85
C LEU A 382 3.92 8.29 -31.08
N LYS A 383 3.08 8.75 -32.01
CA LYS A 383 2.78 8.03 -33.24
C LYS A 383 4.03 7.78 -34.07
N GLY A 384 4.14 6.57 -34.68
CA GLY A 384 5.21 6.16 -35.57
C GLY A 384 6.44 5.61 -34.83
N ILE A 385 6.63 5.89 -33.54
CA ILE A 385 7.71 5.34 -32.73
C ILE A 385 7.33 3.89 -32.35
N LEU A 386 8.22 2.94 -32.63
CA LEU A 386 7.99 1.51 -32.37
C LEU A 386 6.65 0.97 -32.94
N GLY A 387 6.15 1.55 -34.01
CA GLY A 387 4.86 1.13 -34.61
C GLY A 387 3.63 1.68 -33.89
N SER A 388 3.78 2.72 -33.07
CA SER A 388 2.65 3.36 -32.39
C SER A 388 1.66 4.02 -33.36
N ASP A 389 0.37 3.78 -33.16
CA ASP A 389 -0.70 4.22 -34.05
C ASP A 389 -1.24 5.61 -33.73
N TYR A 390 -1.09 6.08 -32.49
CA TYR A 390 -1.74 7.30 -32.03
C TYR A 390 -0.77 8.32 -31.46
N THR A 391 -1.06 9.61 -31.73
CA THR A 391 -0.48 10.75 -31.01
C THR A 391 -1.54 11.28 -30.05
N TYR A 392 -1.18 11.42 -28.78
CA TYR A 392 -2.07 12.01 -27.80
C TYR A 392 -1.31 12.65 -26.64
N ASN A 393 -2.00 13.52 -25.93
CA ASN A 393 -1.53 14.19 -24.73
C ASN A 393 -2.58 14.01 -23.63
N MET A 394 -2.14 13.59 -22.47
CA MET A 394 -3.00 13.41 -21.32
C MET A 394 -2.34 14.02 -20.08
N THR A 395 -3.07 14.85 -19.37
CA THR A 395 -2.61 15.44 -18.11
C THR A 395 -3.56 15.01 -17.00
N GLU A 396 -3.02 14.47 -15.92
CA GLU A 396 -3.77 14.07 -14.75
C GLU A 396 -3.19 14.74 -13.51
N MET A 397 -4.06 15.13 -12.59
CA MET A 397 -3.65 15.69 -11.30
C MET A 397 -4.53 15.18 -10.18
N SER A 398 -3.97 15.09 -8.97
CA SER A 398 -4.75 14.83 -7.77
C SER A 398 -4.21 15.60 -6.57
N LEU A 399 -5.11 15.94 -5.67
CA LEU A 399 -4.80 16.51 -4.38
C LEU A 399 -5.52 15.69 -3.31
N TYR A 400 -4.75 15.17 -2.37
CA TYR A 400 -5.27 14.51 -1.18
C TYR A 400 -4.88 15.31 0.06
N LYS A 401 -5.83 15.45 1.02
CA LYS A 401 -5.58 16.07 2.32
C LYS A 401 -6.53 15.49 3.36
N ARG A 402 -5.99 15.09 4.51
CA ARG A 402 -6.75 14.78 5.73
C ARG A 402 -6.87 16.02 6.60
N TRP A 403 -8.08 16.26 7.10
CA TRP A 403 -8.41 17.35 8.00
C TRP A 403 -8.89 16.75 9.31
N TRP A 404 -8.20 17.04 10.38
CA TRP A 404 -8.60 16.60 11.70
C TRP A 404 -9.63 17.57 12.27
N LEU A 405 -10.77 17.03 12.76
CA LEU A 405 -11.87 17.78 13.35
C LEU A 405 -11.90 17.59 14.87
N SER A 406 -10.76 17.44 15.53
CA SER A 406 -10.65 17.18 16.96
C SER A 406 -11.44 15.92 17.36
N SER A 407 -12.34 16.02 18.36
CA SER A 407 -13.17 14.92 18.84
C SER A 407 -14.17 14.35 17.82
N TRP A 408 -14.41 15.06 16.71
CA TRP A 408 -15.36 14.66 15.66
C TRP A 408 -14.71 13.70 14.62
N GLY A 409 -13.41 13.45 14.74
CA GLY A 409 -12.69 12.55 13.85
C GLY A 409 -11.94 13.28 12.74
N ASN A 410 -11.98 12.76 11.50
CA ASN A 410 -11.29 13.36 10.35
C ASN A 410 -12.15 13.33 9.09
N ILE A 411 -11.83 14.25 8.16
CA ILE A 411 -12.36 14.27 6.80
C ILE A 411 -11.19 14.06 5.84
N ASP A 412 -11.30 13.06 4.98
CA ASP A 412 -10.36 12.83 3.87
C ASP A 412 -10.91 13.47 2.60
N THR A 413 -10.20 14.45 2.09
CA THR A 413 -10.54 15.12 0.82
C THR A 413 -9.63 14.60 -0.28
N CYS A 414 -10.20 14.10 -1.37
CA CYS A 414 -9.46 13.70 -2.56
C CYS A 414 -10.11 14.32 -3.79
N VAL A 415 -9.39 15.24 -4.43
CA VAL A 415 -9.80 15.87 -5.69
C VAL A 415 -8.92 15.32 -6.80
N LYS A 416 -9.52 14.72 -7.82
CA LYS A 416 -8.82 14.20 -9.00
C LYS A 416 -9.40 14.86 -10.25
N GLY A 417 -8.53 15.21 -11.19
CA GLY A 417 -8.92 15.73 -12.48
C GLY A 417 -7.96 15.27 -13.57
N GLY A 418 -8.46 15.24 -14.80
CA GLY A 418 -7.65 14.89 -15.95
C GLY A 418 -8.18 15.58 -17.22
N ILE A 419 -7.26 15.85 -18.13
CA ILE A 419 -7.56 16.44 -19.43
C ILE A 419 -6.94 15.56 -20.51
N GLN A 420 -7.78 15.13 -21.44
CA GLN A 420 -7.40 14.47 -22.68
C GLN A 420 -7.38 15.52 -23.78
N TRP A 421 -6.19 15.90 -24.24
CA TRP A 421 -6.01 17.00 -25.19
C TRP A 421 -6.33 16.62 -26.64
N ASN A 422 -6.36 15.33 -26.95
CA ASN A 422 -6.57 14.80 -28.29
C ASN A 422 -7.73 13.80 -28.31
N LYS A 423 -8.32 13.58 -29.47
CA LYS A 423 -9.24 12.47 -29.70
C LYS A 423 -8.47 11.15 -29.67
N VAL A 424 -8.97 10.21 -28.90
CA VAL A 424 -8.33 8.90 -28.72
C VAL A 424 -9.38 7.78 -28.76
N PRO A 425 -8.98 6.54 -29.04
CA PRO A 425 -9.87 5.39 -28.93
C PRO A 425 -10.34 5.18 -27.48
N PHE A 426 -11.49 4.52 -27.32
CA PHE A 426 -12.15 4.27 -26.05
C PHE A 426 -11.20 3.77 -24.93
N PRO A 427 -10.30 2.77 -25.15
CA PRO A 427 -9.43 2.29 -24.07
C PRO A 427 -8.41 3.29 -23.54
N LEU A 428 -8.20 4.40 -24.26
CA LEU A 428 -7.26 5.46 -23.87
C LEU A 428 -7.93 6.62 -23.15
N LEU A 429 -9.26 6.63 -23.05
CA LEU A 429 -9.99 7.65 -22.32
C LEU A 429 -9.66 7.62 -20.84
N ILE A 430 -9.69 8.79 -20.21
CA ILE A 430 -9.66 8.90 -18.75
C ILE A 430 -11.00 8.40 -18.22
N MET A 431 -10.96 7.30 -17.49
CA MET A 431 -12.16 6.70 -16.91
C MET A 431 -12.05 6.69 -15.38
N PRO A 432 -13.14 6.98 -14.65
CA PRO A 432 -13.17 6.69 -13.23
C PRO A 432 -13.00 5.18 -13.03
N ALA A 433 -12.38 4.77 -11.93
CA ALA A 433 -12.24 3.36 -11.57
C ALA A 433 -13.64 2.76 -11.38
N ALA A 434 -14.18 2.15 -12.44
CA ALA A 434 -15.47 1.48 -12.40
C ALA A 434 -15.34 0.16 -11.62
N ASN A 435 -16.38 -0.23 -10.90
CA ASN A 435 -16.45 -1.46 -10.09
C ASN A 435 -15.53 -1.51 -8.87
N LEU A 436 -15.02 -0.39 -8.39
CA LEU A 436 -14.45 -0.33 -7.06
C LEU A 436 -15.59 -0.20 -6.06
N SER A 437 -15.85 -1.26 -5.30
CA SER A 437 -16.48 -1.10 -4.00
C SER A 437 -15.49 -0.35 -3.13
N TYR A 438 -15.78 0.88 -2.76
CA TYR A 438 -15.06 1.56 -1.69
C TYR A 438 -15.39 0.79 -0.43
N ILE A 439 -14.48 -0.09 0.00
CA ILE A 439 -14.48 -0.61 1.35
C ILE A 439 -13.91 0.52 2.19
N LEU A 440 -14.79 1.22 2.88
CA LEU A 440 -14.46 2.20 3.90
C LEU A 440 -13.82 1.51 5.09
#